data_6dc68fafd8f447ef4f92ff763b647021
#
_entry.id   6dc68fafd8f447ef4f92ff763b647021
#
_cell.length_a   1.000
_cell.length_b   1.000
_cell.length_c   1.000
_cell.angle_alpha   90.00
_cell.angle_beta   90.00
_cell.angle_gamma   90.00
#
_symmetry.space_group_name_H-M   'P 1'
#
loop_
_entity.id
_entity.type
_entity.pdbx_description
1 polymer ?
#
loop_
_entity_poly.entity_id
_entity_poly.type
_entity_poly.pdbx_seq_one_letter_code
_entity_poly.pdbx_strand_id
1 'polypeptide(L)'
;MTPTWTDVNVSDPLEQDSFGGWRSASQSETWSRKFALKVVAAGIAIGIAIGGSIFVVRDQIMGNQLTVAGQTLGQVALSETQLREVVLKNKLTAYWSGPQENAQYSLVANSNGQVFVRYLPDGQGLADTAAKYRVIAAYPQANAYAVTQAAGNQANAISFINADGAQVFYSKSYATNVYLAYPEAASEVEIFDPGNGVALGLATTSGKIVQIK
;
A
#
# COMPACT_ATOMS: atom_id res chain seq x y z
N MET A 1 -62.34 -26.78 -41.91
CA MET A 1 -62.22 -25.56 -41.13
C MET A 1 -60.77 -25.48 -40.65
N THR A 2 -59.98 -24.73 -41.37
CA THR A 2 -58.56 -24.52 -41.12
C THR A 2 -58.38 -23.17 -40.40
N PRO A 3 -57.64 -23.07 -39.29
CA PRO A 3 -57.32 -21.77 -38.70
C PRO A 3 -56.07 -21.20 -39.41
N THR A 4 -56.20 -19.98 -39.84
CA THR A 4 -55.20 -19.10 -40.42
C THR A 4 -54.22 -18.65 -39.35
N TRP A 5 -52.95 -18.80 -39.67
CA TRP A 5 -51.85 -18.20 -38.92
C TRP A 5 -51.62 -16.78 -39.41
N THR A 6 -51.78 -15.82 -38.54
CA THR A 6 -51.40 -14.42 -38.78
C THR A 6 -49.94 -14.21 -38.48
N ASP A 7 -49.26 -13.57 -39.39
CA ASP A 7 -47.88 -13.19 -39.42
C ASP A 7 -47.46 -12.40 -38.20
N VAL A 8 -46.45 -12.85 -37.46
CA VAL A 8 -45.70 -12.08 -36.49
C VAL A 8 -44.48 -11.48 -37.21
N ASN A 9 -44.56 -10.18 -37.36
CA ASN A 9 -43.49 -9.38 -37.96
C ASN A 9 -42.28 -9.34 -36.98
N VAL A 10 -41.20 -10.08 -37.29
CA VAL A 10 -39.93 -10.01 -36.58
C VAL A 10 -39.04 -9.07 -37.37
N SER A 11 -39.03 -7.82 -36.96
CA SER A 11 -38.07 -6.83 -37.45
C SER A 11 -37.64 -5.97 -36.29
N ASP A 12 -36.76 -6.48 -35.47
CA ASP A 12 -35.87 -5.63 -34.67
C ASP A 12 -34.43 -6.05 -34.97
N PRO A 13 -33.63 -5.17 -35.60
CA PRO A 13 -32.22 -5.41 -35.74
C PRO A 13 -31.55 -5.29 -34.37
N LEU A 14 -30.88 -6.36 -33.98
CA LEU A 14 -29.94 -6.33 -32.85
C LEU A 14 -28.91 -5.22 -33.13
N GLU A 15 -29.10 -4.13 -32.46
CA GLU A 15 -28.10 -3.07 -32.35
C GLU A 15 -26.92 -3.65 -31.57
N GLN A 16 -25.90 -4.01 -32.31
CA GLN A 16 -24.65 -4.56 -31.81
C GLN A 16 -23.87 -3.39 -31.24
N ASP A 17 -24.10 -3.09 -29.96
CA ASP A 17 -23.28 -2.15 -29.21
C ASP A 17 -21.84 -2.69 -29.08
N SER A 18 -21.04 -2.32 -30.07
CA SER A 18 -19.61 -2.47 -30.10
C SER A 18 -18.96 -1.42 -29.18
N PHE A 19 -19.14 -1.55 -27.88
CA PHE A 19 -18.34 -0.86 -26.89
C PHE A 19 -17.99 -1.78 -25.72
N GLY A 20 -17.15 -2.76 -26.04
CA GLY A 20 -16.29 -3.42 -25.07
C GLY A 20 -15.25 -2.44 -24.53
N GLY A 21 -15.67 -1.36 -23.89
CA GLY A 21 -14.80 -0.34 -23.32
C GLY A 21 -14.79 -0.46 -21.82
N TRP A 22 -13.75 -0.98 -21.28
CA TRP A 22 -12.99 -0.59 -20.11
C TRP A 22 -13.67 0.42 -19.12
N ARG A 23 -14.68 -0.03 -18.37
CA ARG A 23 -15.27 0.74 -17.27
C ARG A 23 -14.90 0.20 -15.90
N SER A 24 -13.69 -0.28 -15.71
CA SER A 24 -13.28 -0.70 -14.37
C SER A 24 -12.42 0.33 -13.61
N ALA A 25 -11.89 1.36 -14.29
CA ALA A 25 -11.05 2.35 -13.65
C ALA A 25 -11.81 3.37 -12.76
N SER A 26 -13.07 3.70 -13.12
CA SER A 26 -13.81 4.75 -12.41
C SER A 26 -14.41 4.31 -11.06
N GLN A 27 -14.71 3.01 -10.90
CA GLN A 27 -15.22 2.51 -9.61
C GLN A 27 -14.13 2.37 -8.54
N SER A 28 -12.90 2.10 -8.96
CA SER A 28 -11.77 1.98 -8.04
C SER A 28 -11.37 3.34 -7.47
N GLU A 29 -11.36 4.39 -8.29
CA GLU A 29 -11.06 5.75 -7.84
C GLU A 29 -12.11 6.30 -6.86
N THR A 30 -13.39 6.00 -7.09
CA THR A 30 -14.46 6.48 -6.21
C THR A 30 -14.49 5.77 -4.85
N TRP A 31 -14.15 4.50 -4.80
CA TRP A 31 -14.04 3.78 -3.54
C TRP A 31 -12.89 4.33 -2.69
N SER A 32 -11.77 4.54 -3.32
CA SER A 32 -10.58 5.14 -2.73
C SER A 32 -10.84 6.50 -2.12
N ARG A 33 -11.49 7.41 -2.87
CA ARG A 33 -11.83 8.76 -2.38
C ARG A 33 -12.82 8.73 -1.23
N LYS A 34 -13.79 7.79 -1.25
CA LYS A 34 -14.76 7.63 -0.16
C LYS A 34 -14.11 7.04 1.11
N PHE A 35 -13.12 6.19 0.93
CA PHE A 35 -12.35 5.64 2.04
C PHE A 35 -11.50 6.72 2.69
N ALA A 36 -10.76 7.48 1.90
CA ALA A 36 -9.96 8.61 2.35
C ALA A 36 -10.82 9.65 3.09
N LEU A 37 -12.00 9.98 2.56
CA LEU A 37 -12.86 11.01 3.13
C LEU A 37 -13.46 10.62 4.49
N LYS A 38 -13.83 9.34 4.66
CA LYS A 38 -14.40 8.85 5.93
C LYS A 38 -13.36 8.70 7.04
N VAL A 39 -12.14 8.40 6.66
CA VAL A 39 -11.01 8.29 7.60
C VAL A 39 -10.50 9.67 8.00
N VAL A 40 -10.52 10.65 7.08
CA VAL A 40 -10.18 12.06 7.37
C VAL A 40 -11.15 12.67 8.39
N ALA A 41 -12.42 12.29 8.39
CA ALA A 41 -13.37 12.75 9.41
C ALA A 41 -13.04 12.26 10.84
N ALA A 42 -12.19 11.22 10.97
CA ALA A 42 -11.67 10.73 12.24
C ALA A 42 -10.28 11.31 12.59
N GLY A 43 -9.80 12.30 11.84
CA GLY A 43 -8.49 12.93 12.07
C GLY A 43 -7.29 12.12 11.55
N ILE A 44 -7.54 11.19 10.63
CA ILE A 44 -6.53 10.28 10.11
C ILE A 44 -6.30 10.60 8.64
N ALA A 45 -5.18 11.23 8.34
CA ALA A 45 -4.62 11.24 7.00
C ALA A 45 -3.96 9.88 6.73
N ILE A 46 -4.77 8.84 6.48
CA ILE A 46 -4.21 7.63 5.84
C ILE A 46 -3.84 8.08 4.44
N GLY A 47 -2.55 8.20 4.20
CA GLY A 47 -2.03 8.39 2.85
C GLY A 47 -2.31 7.13 2.04
N ILE A 48 -3.53 6.99 1.54
CA ILE A 48 -3.88 5.89 0.64
C ILE A 48 -3.15 6.14 -0.67
N ALA A 49 -1.97 5.58 -0.76
CA ALA A 49 -1.25 5.46 -2.02
C ALA A 49 -1.91 4.35 -2.84
N ILE A 50 -3.01 4.70 -3.50
CA ILE A 50 -3.61 3.82 -4.50
C ILE A 50 -2.72 3.87 -5.73
N GLY A 51 -2.31 2.71 -6.17
CA GLY A 51 -1.66 2.40 -7.43
C GLY A 51 -1.12 3.59 -8.22
N GLY A 52 0.01 4.14 -7.83
CA GLY A 52 0.65 5.25 -8.52
C GLY A 52 1.10 6.42 -7.64
N SER A 53 0.66 6.52 -6.39
CA SER A 53 0.89 7.71 -5.56
C SER A 53 2.00 7.57 -4.51
N ILE A 54 2.72 6.46 -4.45
CA ILE A 54 3.92 6.34 -3.58
C ILE A 54 4.99 7.39 -3.94
N PHE A 55 4.83 8.08 -5.07
CA PHE A 55 5.85 8.94 -5.64
C PHE A 55 5.62 10.45 -5.53
N VAL A 56 4.50 10.91 -4.97
CA VAL A 56 4.29 12.35 -4.72
C VAL A 56 5.16 12.88 -3.57
N VAL A 57 5.89 11.99 -2.88
CA VAL A 57 6.81 12.39 -1.79
C VAL A 57 8.00 13.22 -2.30
N ARG A 58 8.22 13.31 -3.62
CA ARG A 58 9.38 14.03 -4.17
C ARG A 58 9.34 15.54 -3.95
N ASP A 59 8.17 16.15 -3.85
CA ASP A 59 8.05 17.61 -3.82
C ASP A 59 7.79 18.21 -2.43
N GLN A 60 7.58 17.40 -1.39
CA GLN A 60 7.34 17.92 -0.03
C GLN A 60 8.51 17.79 0.95
N ILE A 61 9.68 17.33 0.50
CA ILE A 61 10.87 17.24 1.34
C ILE A 61 11.66 18.56 1.25
N MET A 62 11.06 19.65 1.65
CA MET A 62 11.77 20.90 1.92
C MET A 62 11.84 21.16 3.42
N GLY A 63 12.51 20.31 4.16
CA GLY A 63 12.79 20.53 5.56
C GLY A 63 13.66 19.42 6.13
N ASN A 64 14.88 19.70 6.52
CA ASN A 64 15.86 18.80 7.13
C ASN A 64 15.94 17.42 6.46
N GLN A 65 16.49 17.39 5.26
CA GLN A 65 16.77 16.12 4.58
C GLN A 65 17.80 15.33 5.38
N LEU A 66 17.43 14.15 5.84
CA LEU A 66 18.38 13.23 6.46
C LEU A 66 19.40 12.79 5.41
N THR A 67 20.66 12.78 5.79
CA THR A 67 21.77 12.40 4.90
C THR A 67 22.55 11.20 5.45
N VAL A 68 23.07 10.39 4.54
CA VAL A 68 24.04 9.33 4.82
C VAL A 68 25.25 9.56 3.94
N ALA A 69 26.42 9.65 4.54
CA ALA A 69 27.69 9.92 3.83
C ALA A 69 27.59 11.14 2.88
N GLY A 70 26.86 12.19 3.30
CA GLY A 70 26.65 13.40 2.51
C GLY A 70 25.60 13.30 1.40
N GLN A 71 24.96 12.13 1.23
CA GLN A 71 23.87 11.92 0.26
C GLN A 71 22.50 11.96 0.95
N THR A 72 21.53 12.54 0.29
CA THR A 72 20.15 12.61 0.78
C THR A 72 19.53 11.21 0.82
N LEU A 73 18.84 10.87 1.93
CA LEU A 73 18.05 9.65 2.02
C LEU A 73 17.03 9.60 0.87
N GLY A 74 16.79 8.39 0.35
CA GLY A 74 15.95 8.17 -0.84
C GLY A 74 16.73 8.29 -2.16
N GLN A 75 17.90 8.92 -2.15
CA GLN A 75 18.79 9.05 -3.31
C GLN A 75 20.04 8.15 -3.23
N VAL A 76 20.09 7.28 -2.25
CA VAL A 76 21.19 6.33 -2.04
C VAL A 76 20.62 4.95 -1.74
N ALA A 77 21.24 3.94 -2.32
CA ALA A 77 20.97 2.55 -1.97
C ALA A 77 21.83 2.16 -0.76
N LEU A 78 21.19 1.65 0.27
CA LEU A 78 21.78 1.30 1.56
C LEU A 78 21.96 -0.23 1.65
N SER A 79 23.05 -0.67 2.22
CA SER A 79 23.16 -2.04 2.73
C SER A 79 22.24 -2.23 3.96
N GLU A 80 22.03 -3.47 4.39
CA GLU A 80 21.30 -3.76 5.62
C GLU A 80 21.88 -3.01 6.82
N THR A 81 23.19 -3.08 7.01
CA THR A 81 23.90 -2.42 8.12
C THR A 81 23.67 -0.92 8.11
N GLN A 82 23.82 -0.29 6.94
CA GLN A 82 23.58 1.14 6.78
C GLN A 82 22.12 1.53 7.04
N LEU A 83 21.17 0.72 6.57
CA LEU A 83 19.76 0.95 6.85
C LEU A 83 19.47 0.97 8.34
N ARG A 84 19.96 -0.05 9.08
CA ARG A 84 19.81 -0.14 10.54
C ARG A 84 20.45 1.05 11.25
N GLU A 85 21.68 1.38 10.92
CA GLU A 85 22.41 2.52 11.50
C GLU A 85 21.64 3.83 11.32
N VAL A 86 21.13 4.09 10.11
CA VAL A 86 20.36 5.31 9.82
C VAL A 86 19.08 5.36 10.60
N VAL A 87 18.34 4.27 10.65
CA VAL A 87 17.08 4.19 11.40
C VAL A 87 17.30 4.45 12.87
N LEU A 88 18.31 3.79 13.47
CA LEU A 88 18.61 3.94 14.90
C LEU A 88 19.16 5.33 15.25
N LYS A 89 20.12 5.83 14.47
CA LYS A 89 20.73 7.14 14.68
C LYS A 89 19.69 8.27 14.65
N ASN A 90 18.72 8.18 13.75
CA ASN A 90 17.69 9.19 13.57
C ASN A 90 16.39 8.87 14.34
N LYS A 91 16.36 7.79 15.13
CA LYS A 91 15.20 7.36 15.93
C LYS A 91 13.94 7.21 15.09
N LEU A 92 14.07 6.67 13.89
CA LEU A 92 12.95 6.49 12.98
C LEU A 92 12.13 5.25 13.38
N THR A 93 10.82 5.36 13.29
CA THR A 93 9.94 4.20 13.39
C THR A 93 9.82 3.56 12.01
N ALA A 94 10.67 2.60 11.73
CA ALA A 94 10.72 1.89 10.47
C ALA A 94 10.41 0.41 10.66
N TYR A 95 9.65 -0.15 9.72
CA TYR A 95 9.35 -1.58 9.65
C TYR A 95 9.91 -2.18 8.36
N TRP A 96 10.19 -3.47 8.40
CA TRP A 96 10.68 -4.23 7.26
C TRP A 96 10.32 -5.72 7.37
N SER A 97 10.53 -6.48 6.31
CA SER A 97 10.31 -7.93 6.29
C SER A 97 11.60 -8.76 6.50
N GLY A 98 12.60 -8.15 7.15
CA GLY A 98 13.92 -8.73 7.29
C GLY A 98 14.81 -8.52 6.05
N PRO A 99 16.10 -8.92 6.13
CA PRO A 99 17.00 -8.84 5.01
C PRO A 99 16.57 -9.76 3.87
N GLN A 100 16.87 -9.35 2.66
CA GLN A 100 16.68 -10.14 1.46
C GLN A 100 18.03 -10.31 0.75
N GLU A 101 18.31 -11.50 0.28
CA GLU A 101 19.53 -11.81 -0.45
C GLU A 101 19.68 -10.90 -1.68
N ASN A 102 20.88 -10.39 -1.90
CA ASN A 102 21.24 -9.48 -2.99
C ASN A 102 20.42 -8.19 -3.06
N ALA A 103 19.69 -7.81 -2.00
CA ALA A 103 18.97 -6.57 -1.96
C ALA A 103 19.76 -5.45 -1.27
N GLN A 104 19.59 -4.25 -1.78
CA GLN A 104 19.87 -2.99 -1.09
C GLN A 104 18.54 -2.31 -0.77
N TYR A 105 18.59 -1.22 -0.04
CA TYR A 105 17.39 -0.56 0.47
C TYR A 105 17.42 0.93 0.17
N SER A 106 16.28 1.47 -0.20
CA SER A 106 16.07 2.91 -0.18
C SER A 106 15.23 3.26 1.04
N LEU A 107 15.66 4.26 1.80
CA LEU A 107 14.96 4.77 2.98
C LEU A 107 14.50 6.19 2.71
N VAL A 108 13.22 6.45 2.89
CA VAL A 108 12.66 7.81 2.85
C VAL A 108 11.95 8.07 4.17
N ALA A 109 12.25 9.21 4.79
CA ALA A 109 11.52 9.69 5.96
C ALA A 109 11.08 11.12 5.68
N ASN A 110 9.81 11.42 5.87
CA ASN A 110 9.27 12.75 5.65
C ASN A 110 9.01 13.51 6.95
N SER A 111 8.70 14.79 6.83
CA SER A 111 8.46 15.67 7.99
C SER A 111 7.25 15.27 8.82
N ASN A 112 6.33 14.48 8.29
CA ASN A 112 5.17 13.97 9.02
C ASN A 112 5.49 12.69 9.82
N GLY A 113 6.76 12.26 9.84
CA GLY A 113 7.20 11.07 10.53
C GLY A 113 6.91 9.75 9.79
N GLN A 114 6.39 9.81 8.57
CA GLN A 114 6.21 8.62 7.75
C GLN A 114 7.56 8.12 7.27
N VAL A 115 7.75 6.81 7.30
CA VAL A 115 9.01 6.16 6.91
C VAL A 115 8.72 5.06 5.90
N PHE A 116 9.48 5.03 4.81
CA PHE A 116 9.33 4.07 3.72
C PHE A 116 10.64 3.33 3.52
N VAL A 117 10.60 2.01 3.59
CA VAL A 117 11.72 1.11 3.27
C VAL A 117 11.38 0.39 1.98
N ARG A 118 12.10 0.70 0.90
CA ARG A 118 11.94 0.05 -0.40
C ARG A 118 13.08 -0.94 -0.63
N TYR A 119 12.72 -2.12 -1.09
CA TYR A 119 13.66 -3.19 -1.44
C TYR A 119 14.10 -3.03 -2.90
N LEU A 120 15.41 -2.99 -3.12
CA LEU A 120 16.04 -2.79 -4.42
C LEU A 120 16.84 -4.06 -4.76
N PRO A 121 16.27 -5.00 -5.54
CA PRO A 121 17.03 -6.17 -5.99
C PRO A 121 18.32 -5.73 -6.71
N ASP A 122 19.44 -6.31 -6.33
CA ASP A 122 20.78 -6.00 -6.85
C ASP A 122 21.15 -4.50 -6.77
N GLY A 123 20.53 -3.75 -5.86
CA GLY A 123 20.74 -2.31 -5.71
C GLY A 123 20.22 -1.46 -6.86
N GLN A 124 19.49 -2.05 -7.80
CA GLN A 124 18.96 -1.36 -8.97
C GLN A 124 17.61 -0.70 -8.70
N GLY A 125 17.23 0.22 -9.58
CA GLY A 125 15.92 0.84 -9.54
C GLY A 125 15.77 1.98 -8.53
N LEU A 126 16.85 2.50 -7.97
CA LEU A 126 16.79 3.62 -7.04
C LEU A 126 16.06 4.84 -7.63
N ALA A 127 16.34 5.16 -8.89
CA ALA A 127 15.70 6.24 -9.63
C ALA A 127 14.36 5.83 -10.28
N ASP A 128 14.01 4.54 -10.25
CA ASP A 128 12.77 4.05 -10.84
C ASP A 128 11.60 4.38 -9.92
N THR A 129 10.65 5.14 -10.45
CA THR A 129 9.46 5.56 -9.72
C THR A 129 8.27 4.61 -9.90
N ALA A 130 8.39 3.58 -10.69
CA ALA A 130 7.31 2.62 -10.90
C ALA A 130 7.05 1.75 -9.66
N ALA A 131 5.81 1.33 -9.46
CA ALA A 131 5.40 0.44 -8.36
C ALA A 131 5.81 -1.02 -8.64
N LYS A 132 7.13 -1.25 -8.80
CA LYS A 132 7.72 -2.55 -9.13
C LYS A 132 8.41 -3.23 -7.96
N TYR A 133 8.64 -2.49 -6.88
CA TYR A 133 9.47 -2.95 -5.78
C TYR A 133 8.64 -3.04 -4.52
N ARG A 134 8.96 -4.02 -3.68
CA ARG A 134 8.38 -4.08 -2.33
C ARG A 134 8.68 -2.78 -1.58
N VAL A 135 7.66 -2.26 -0.91
CA VAL A 135 7.78 -1.14 0.02
C VAL A 135 7.09 -1.51 1.31
N ILE A 136 7.74 -1.24 2.42
CA ILE A 136 7.12 -1.31 3.74
C ILE A 136 7.13 0.11 4.30
N ALA A 137 5.94 0.65 4.53
CA ALA A 137 5.75 2.00 5.03
C ALA A 137 5.23 1.97 6.47
N ALA A 138 5.69 2.91 7.28
CA ALA A 138 5.17 3.16 8.61
C ALA A 138 4.55 4.55 8.66
N TYR A 139 3.30 4.62 9.06
CA TYR A 139 2.53 5.86 9.19
C TYR A 139 2.28 6.12 10.68
N PRO A 140 2.78 7.22 11.25
CA PRO A 140 2.44 7.60 12.62
C PRO A 140 0.94 7.75 12.76
N GLN A 141 0.35 6.99 13.68
CA GLN A 141 -1.08 6.93 13.87
C GLN A 141 -1.40 6.65 15.33
N ALA A 142 -1.95 7.63 16.03
CA ALA A 142 -2.51 7.40 17.36
C ALA A 142 -3.64 6.36 17.27
N ASN A 143 -3.66 5.40 18.19
CA ASN A 143 -4.63 4.31 18.19
C ASN A 143 -4.65 3.48 16.89
N ALA A 144 -3.48 3.27 16.27
CA ALA A 144 -3.35 2.57 14.99
C ALA A 144 -4.15 1.26 14.95
N TYR A 145 -4.09 0.45 16.00
CA TYR A 145 -4.81 -0.82 16.07
C TYR A 145 -6.32 -0.65 15.87
N ALA A 146 -6.95 0.26 16.61
CA ALA A 146 -8.40 0.50 16.52
C ALA A 146 -8.78 1.09 15.16
N VAL A 147 -7.92 1.93 14.59
CA VAL A 147 -8.13 2.54 13.28
C VAL A 147 -8.05 1.50 12.19
N THR A 148 -7.02 0.64 12.20
CA THR A 148 -6.85 -0.48 11.26
C THR A 148 -8.02 -1.45 11.36
N GLN A 149 -8.52 -1.72 12.58
CA GLN A 149 -9.72 -2.53 12.79
C GLN A 149 -10.96 -1.89 12.16
N ALA A 150 -11.15 -0.59 12.38
CA ALA A 150 -12.29 0.14 11.80
C ALA A 150 -12.24 0.16 10.26
N ALA A 151 -11.04 0.30 9.69
CA ALA A 151 -10.82 0.21 8.25
C ALA A 151 -11.17 -1.19 7.71
N GLY A 152 -10.83 -2.23 8.45
CA GLY A 152 -11.15 -3.62 8.13
C GLY A 152 -12.65 -3.95 8.12
N ASN A 153 -13.49 -3.14 8.73
CA ASN A 153 -14.94 -3.33 8.76
C ASN A 153 -15.66 -2.75 7.51
N GLN A 154 -14.94 -2.22 6.54
CA GLN A 154 -15.56 -1.69 5.32
C GLN A 154 -15.99 -2.83 4.37
N ALA A 155 -17.02 -2.58 3.55
CA ALA A 155 -17.68 -3.60 2.72
C ALA A 155 -16.74 -4.39 1.79
N ASN A 156 -15.67 -3.77 1.28
CA ASN A 156 -14.70 -4.41 0.40
C ASN A 156 -13.39 -4.80 1.09
N ALA A 157 -13.31 -4.70 2.41
CA ALA A 157 -12.16 -5.14 3.17
C ALA A 157 -12.27 -6.61 3.55
N ILE A 158 -11.11 -7.25 3.66
CA ILE A 158 -10.93 -8.48 4.42
C ILE A 158 -10.05 -8.12 5.61
N SER A 159 -10.43 -8.57 6.80
CA SER A 159 -9.73 -8.21 8.02
C SER A 159 -9.66 -9.43 8.96
N PHE A 160 -8.54 -9.53 9.66
CA PHE A 160 -8.26 -10.58 10.63
C PHE A 160 -7.16 -10.15 11.60
N ILE A 161 -6.95 -10.91 12.67
CA ILE A 161 -5.81 -10.79 13.55
C ILE A 161 -4.80 -11.87 13.17
N ASN A 162 -3.54 -11.47 12.90
CA ASN A 162 -2.49 -12.44 12.57
C ASN A 162 -1.91 -13.12 13.82
N ALA A 163 -0.97 -14.07 13.62
CA ALA A 163 -0.36 -14.83 14.71
C ALA A 163 0.46 -13.97 15.69
N ASP A 164 0.90 -12.77 15.27
CA ASP A 164 1.62 -11.83 16.13
C ASP A 164 0.67 -10.88 16.88
N GLY A 165 -0.64 -11.10 16.78
CA GLY A 165 -1.67 -10.25 17.41
C GLY A 165 -1.94 -8.94 16.69
N ALA A 166 -1.33 -8.69 15.53
CA ALA A 166 -1.60 -7.50 14.75
C ALA A 166 -2.96 -7.57 14.07
N GLN A 167 -3.71 -6.47 14.13
CA GLN A 167 -4.89 -6.27 13.29
C GLN A 167 -4.42 -6.05 11.86
N VAL A 168 -4.96 -6.85 10.92
CA VAL A 168 -4.62 -6.80 9.50
C VAL A 168 -5.87 -6.50 8.68
N PHE A 169 -5.75 -5.71 7.64
CA PHE A 169 -6.78 -5.60 6.61
C PHE A 169 -6.18 -5.34 5.23
N TYR A 170 -6.96 -5.67 4.21
CA TYR A 170 -6.67 -5.33 2.81
C TYR A 170 -7.97 -5.24 2.00
N SER A 171 -7.90 -4.58 0.84
CA SER A 171 -9.02 -4.54 -0.10
C SER A 171 -9.08 -5.82 -0.92
N LYS A 172 -10.27 -6.41 -1.08
CA LYS A 172 -10.52 -7.55 -1.98
C LYS A 172 -10.06 -7.29 -3.43
N SER A 173 -10.10 -6.03 -3.84
CA SER A 173 -9.72 -5.61 -5.20
C SER A 173 -8.23 -5.35 -5.36
N TYR A 174 -7.47 -5.20 -4.25
CA TYR A 174 -6.06 -4.78 -4.25
C TYR A 174 -5.27 -5.54 -3.19
N ALA A 175 -5.03 -6.83 -3.42
CA ALA A 175 -4.28 -7.66 -2.49
C ALA A 175 -2.75 -7.39 -2.51
N THR A 176 -2.30 -6.45 -3.35
CA THR A 176 -0.90 -5.98 -3.37
C THR A 176 -0.57 -5.04 -2.21
N ASN A 177 -1.59 -4.46 -1.57
CA ASN A 177 -1.45 -3.59 -0.42
C ASN A 177 -2.14 -4.23 0.78
N VAL A 178 -1.39 -4.45 1.85
CA VAL A 178 -1.88 -4.99 3.11
C VAL A 178 -1.48 -4.06 4.24
N TYR A 179 -2.42 -3.73 5.09
CA TYR A 179 -2.22 -2.83 6.23
C TYR A 179 -2.28 -3.63 7.52
N LEU A 180 -1.42 -3.29 8.46
CA LEU A 180 -1.44 -3.89 9.78
C LEU A 180 -1.06 -2.90 10.88
N ALA A 181 -1.57 -3.14 12.08
CA ALA A 181 -1.17 -2.42 13.28
C ALA A 181 -1.04 -3.38 14.46
N TYR A 182 0.06 -3.26 15.18
CA TYR A 182 0.27 -4.03 16.40
C TYR A 182 -0.47 -3.39 17.58
N PRO A 183 -0.87 -4.19 18.59
CA PRO A 183 -1.40 -3.64 19.85
C PRO A 183 -0.43 -2.59 20.41
N GLU A 184 -0.99 -1.47 20.88
CA GLU A 184 -0.25 -0.37 21.51
C GLU A 184 0.79 0.34 20.61
N ALA A 185 0.95 -0.08 19.35
CA ALA A 185 1.80 0.64 18.43
C ALA A 185 1.15 1.97 18.01
N ALA A 186 1.97 3.02 17.95
CA ALA A 186 1.56 4.33 17.45
C ALA A 186 1.83 4.48 15.94
N SER A 187 1.74 3.38 15.21
CA SER A 187 1.96 3.36 13.76
C SER A 187 1.12 2.29 13.09
N GLU A 188 0.52 2.63 11.96
CA GLU A 188 0.03 1.69 10.98
C GLU A 188 1.15 1.34 10.01
N VAL A 189 1.25 0.09 9.61
CA VAL A 189 2.24 -0.41 8.66
C VAL A 189 1.52 -0.83 7.39
N GLU A 190 1.97 -0.34 6.25
CA GLU A 190 1.56 -0.79 4.93
C GLU A 190 2.65 -1.66 4.31
N ILE A 191 2.26 -2.80 3.79
CA ILE A 191 3.10 -3.67 2.98
C ILE A 191 2.58 -3.58 1.56
N PHE A 192 3.39 -3.03 0.67
CA PHE A 192 3.17 -3.11 -0.76
C PHE A 192 4.13 -4.12 -1.38
N ASP A 193 3.60 -5.03 -2.20
CA ASP A 193 4.41 -5.91 -3.04
C ASP A 193 3.66 -6.15 -4.37
N PRO A 194 4.31 -5.96 -5.53
CA PRO A 194 3.67 -6.18 -6.83
C PRO A 194 3.34 -7.64 -7.12
N GLY A 195 4.00 -8.58 -6.41
CA GLY A 195 3.74 -10.01 -6.53
C GLY A 195 2.38 -10.39 -5.94
N ASN A 196 1.60 -11.15 -6.69
CA ASN A 196 0.29 -11.58 -6.25
C ASN A 196 0.36 -12.38 -4.94
N GLY A 197 -0.34 -11.92 -3.90
CA GLY A 197 -0.41 -12.56 -2.59
C GLY A 197 0.85 -12.42 -1.73
N VAL A 198 1.94 -11.82 -2.23
CA VAL A 198 3.19 -11.69 -1.48
C VAL A 198 3.02 -10.78 -0.26
N ALA A 199 2.39 -9.62 -0.42
CA ALA A 199 2.12 -8.72 0.69
C ALA A 199 1.28 -9.40 1.79
N LEU A 200 0.25 -10.16 1.40
CA LEU A 200 -0.56 -10.94 2.33
C LEU A 200 0.24 -12.04 3.02
N GLY A 201 1.07 -12.77 2.27
CA GLY A 201 1.97 -13.79 2.83
C GLY A 201 2.92 -13.22 3.89
N LEU A 202 3.48 -12.02 3.65
CA LEU A 202 4.31 -11.33 4.64
C LEU A 202 3.51 -10.93 5.89
N ALA A 203 2.29 -10.42 5.73
CA ALA A 203 1.45 -9.99 6.85
C ALA A 203 0.93 -11.15 7.71
N THR A 204 0.80 -12.34 7.14
CA THR A 204 0.29 -13.54 7.84
C THR A 204 1.40 -14.39 8.49
N THR A 205 2.65 -14.29 8.00
CA THR A 205 3.77 -15.05 8.55
C THR A 205 4.27 -14.39 9.84
N SER A 206 4.21 -15.14 10.94
CA SER A 206 4.64 -14.66 12.26
C SER A 206 6.09 -14.18 12.25
N GLY A 207 6.35 -13.06 12.92
CA GLY A 207 7.66 -12.46 13.05
C GLY A 207 8.26 -11.95 11.73
N LYS A 208 7.48 -11.91 10.64
CA LYS A 208 8.00 -11.51 9.33
C LYS A 208 8.07 -9.99 9.18
N ILE A 209 7.08 -9.28 9.69
CA ILE A 209 7.08 -7.81 9.69
C ILE A 209 7.50 -7.34 11.08
N VAL A 210 8.68 -6.76 11.16
CA VAL A 210 9.27 -6.33 12.43
C VAL A 210 9.77 -4.90 12.34
N GLN A 211 9.78 -4.22 13.49
CA GLN A 211 10.42 -2.92 13.58
C GLN A 211 11.94 -3.08 13.52
N ILE A 212 12.61 -2.23 12.75
CA ILE A 212 14.07 -2.17 12.71
C ILE A 212 14.59 -1.65 14.06
N LYS A 213 15.43 -2.46 14.68
CA LYS A 213 16.05 -2.23 15.99
C LYS A 213 17.55 -2.37 15.90
#